data_ffac949471e2cc377f9a95917f6b4d2a
#
_entry.id   ffac949471e2cc377f9a95917f6b4d2a
#
_cell.length_a   1.000
_cell.length_b   1.000
_cell.length_c   1.000
_cell.angle_alpha   90.00
_cell.angle_beta   90.00
_cell.angle_gamma   90.00
#
_symmetry.space_group_name_H-M   'P 1'
#
loop_
_entity.id
_entity.type
_entity.pdbx_description
1 polymer ?
#
loop_
_entity_poly.entity_id
_entity_poly.type
_entity_poly.pdbx_seq_one_letter_code
_entity_poly.pdbx_strand_id
1 'polypeptide(L)' 'MPLYNRLKEHRARLGVNQQEMGALACVSRQTISQIERGDYSPSVTLALKLAKLCGVTVEDIFTYQEEEDHGHQDEK' A
#
# COMPACT_ATOMS: atom_id res chain seq x y z
N MET A 1 12.68 2.24 3.64
CA MET A 1 11.68 1.32 4.01
C MET A 1 11.47 0.36 2.92
N PRO A 2 11.62 -0.91 3.18
CA PRO A 2 11.52 -1.92 2.12
C PRO A 2 10.10 -2.32 1.71
N LEU A 3 9.16 -1.42 1.87
CA LEU A 3 7.80 -1.71 1.46
C LEU A 3 7.51 -0.97 0.16
N TYR A 4 7.20 -1.73 -0.86
CA TYR A 4 6.86 -1.17 -2.16
C TYR A 4 5.38 -1.38 -2.41
N ASN A 5 4.78 -0.54 -3.22
CA ASN A 5 3.36 -0.71 -3.47
C ASN A 5 2.95 -0.35 -4.89
N ARG A 6 1.83 -0.89 -5.29
CA ARG A 6 1.23 -0.61 -6.56
C ARG A 6 -0.15 0.00 -6.35
N LEU A 7 -0.33 0.72 -5.26
CA LEU A 7 -1.65 1.27 -4.94
C LEU A 7 -2.14 2.20 -6.04
N LYS A 8 -1.26 3.02 -6.58
CA LYS A 8 -1.63 3.95 -7.63
C LYS A 8 -2.20 3.20 -8.84
N GLU A 9 -1.56 2.09 -9.19
CA GLU A 9 -1.97 1.30 -10.32
C GLU A 9 -3.35 0.69 -10.09
N HIS A 10 -3.58 0.13 -8.91
CA HIS A 10 -4.87 -0.47 -8.60
C HIS A 10 -5.95 0.59 -8.43
N ARG A 11 -5.58 1.74 -7.90
CA ARG A 11 -6.52 2.85 -7.81
C ARG A 11 -6.95 3.30 -9.21
N ALA A 12 -5.99 3.37 -10.12
CA ALA A 12 -6.28 3.77 -11.50
C ALA A 12 -7.24 2.76 -12.16
N ARG A 13 -7.04 1.48 -11.89
CA ARG A 13 -7.93 0.48 -12.44
C ARG A 13 -9.33 0.61 -11.87
N LEU A 14 -9.44 1.03 -10.61
CA LEU A 14 -10.73 1.21 -10.00
C LEU A 14 -11.40 2.47 -10.53
N GLY A 15 -10.64 3.36 -11.15
CA GLY A 15 -11.21 4.55 -11.76
C GLY A 15 -11.48 5.68 -10.78
N VAL A 16 -10.77 5.72 -9.65
CA VAL A 16 -10.98 6.79 -8.67
C VAL A 16 -9.71 7.58 -8.48
N ASN A 17 -9.84 8.82 -8.07
CA ASN A 17 -8.67 9.64 -7.77
C ASN A 17 -8.29 9.46 -6.30
N GLN A 18 -7.23 10.13 -5.86
CA GLN A 18 -6.74 9.96 -4.49
C GLN A 18 -7.78 10.38 -3.46
N GLN A 19 -8.49 11.46 -3.73
CA GLN A 19 -9.48 11.93 -2.80
C GLN A 19 -10.63 10.94 -2.68
N GLU A 20 -11.07 10.38 -3.80
CA GLU A 20 -12.15 9.41 -3.79
C GLU A 20 -11.71 8.12 -3.09
N MET A 21 -10.49 7.70 -3.32
CA MET A 21 -9.95 6.51 -2.65
C MET A 21 -9.90 6.76 -1.14
N GLY A 22 -9.46 7.94 -0.74
CA GLY A 22 -9.41 8.30 0.68
C GLY A 22 -10.79 8.22 1.32
N ALA A 23 -11.79 8.75 0.64
CA ALA A 23 -13.15 8.71 1.15
C ALA A 23 -13.64 7.28 1.30
N LEU A 24 -13.34 6.42 0.32
CA LEU A 24 -13.77 5.03 0.39
C LEU A 24 -13.06 4.29 1.52
N ALA A 25 -11.82 4.63 1.79
CA ALA A 25 -11.04 3.97 2.83
C ALA A 25 -11.16 4.68 4.17
N CYS A 26 -11.91 5.77 4.23
CA CYS A 26 -12.09 6.56 5.45
C CYS A 26 -10.78 7.17 5.96
N VAL A 27 -9.97 7.62 5.05
CA VAL A 27 -8.74 8.33 5.40
C VAL A 27 -8.62 9.56 4.49
N SER A 28 -7.67 10.42 4.77
CA SER A 28 -7.52 11.64 3.98
C SER A 28 -6.85 11.34 2.65
N ARG A 29 -7.03 12.27 1.70
CA ARG A 29 -6.34 12.19 0.43
C ARG A 29 -4.83 12.18 0.65
N GLN A 30 -4.36 12.95 1.64
CA GLN A 30 -2.95 13.02 1.93
C GLN A 30 -2.40 11.67 2.36
N THR A 31 -3.18 10.91 3.14
CA THR A 31 -2.76 9.57 3.55
C THR A 31 -2.58 8.67 2.32
N ILE A 32 -3.51 8.72 1.37
CA ILE A 32 -3.39 7.92 0.16
C ILE A 32 -2.13 8.35 -0.63
N SER A 33 -1.92 9.64 -0.75
CA SER A 33 -0.77 10.16 -1.46
C SER A 33 0.53 9.69 -0.81
N GLN A 34 0.60 9.73 0.52
CA GLN A 34 1.81 9.32 1.22
C GLN A 34 2.06 7.82 1.07
N ILE A 35 1.01 7.02 1.07
CA ILE A 35 1.18 5.59 0.86
C ILE A 35 1.72 5.35 -0.56
N GLU A 36 1.14 6.00 -1.55
CA GLU A 36 1.56 5.79 -2.95
C GLU A 36 3.01 6.19 -3.17
N ARG A 37 3.49 7.20 -2.43
CA ARG A 37 4.87 7.62 -2.57
C ARG A 37 5.83 6.77 -1.76
N GLY A 38 5.30 5.87 -0.93
CA GLY A 38 6.15 5.06 -0.07
C GLY A 38 6.58 5.75 1.20
N ASP A 39 5.96 6.89 1.53
CA ASP A 39 6.32 7.65 2.71
C ASP A 39 5.57 7.23 3.96
N TYR A 40 4.62 6.36 3.83
CA TYR A 40 3.81 5.95 4.97
C TYR A 40 3.38 4.50 4.80
N SER A 41 3.60 3.71 5.84
CA SER A 41 3.18 2.31 5.82
C SER A 41 1.81 2.23 6.47
N PRO A 42 0.80 1.75 5.79
CA PRO A 42 -0.53 1.70 6.38
C PRO A 42 -0.61 0.62 7.45
N SER A 43 -1.56 0.76 8.35
CA SER A 43 -1.84 -0.28 9.32
C SER A 43 -2.36 -1.51 8.59
N VAL A 44 -2.36 -2.64 9.26
CA VAL A 44 -2.88 -3.86 8.67
C VAL A 44 -4.35 -3.67 8.29
N THR A 45 -5.11 -3.02 9.17
CA THR A 45 -6.53 -2.79 8.89
C THR A 45 -6.70 -1.96 7.61
N LEU A 46 -5.93 -0.89 7.47
CA LEU A 46 -6.06 -0.05 6.29
C LEU A 46 -5.61 -0.80 5.04
N ALA A 47 -4.52 -1.57 5.15
CA ALA A 47 -4.03 -2.33 4.01
C ALA A 47 -5.07 -3.35 3.53
N LEU A 48 -5.72 -4.03 4.47
CA LEU A 48 -6.76 -4.99 4.12
C LEU A 48 -7.96 -4.30 3.50
N LYS A 49 -8.30 -3.11 4.01
CA LYS A 49 -9.42 -2.36 3.46
C LYS A 49 -9.12 -1.90 2.03
N LEU A 50 -7.92 -1.43 1.78
CA LEU A 50 -7.55 -1.00 0.44
C LEU A 50 -7.58 -2.17 -0.54
N ALA A 51 -7.09 -3.33 -0.10
CA ALA A 51 -7.12 -4.52 -0.94
C ALA A 51 -8.55 -4.92 -1.28
N LYS A 52 -9.43 -4.85 -0.29
CA LYS A 52 -10.81 -5.21 -0.50
C LYS A 52 -11.49 -4.24 -1.45
N LEU A 53 -11.21 -2.95 -1.32
CA LEU A 53 -11.78 -1.95 -2.21
C LEU A 53 -11.33 -2.18 -3.65
N CYS A 54 -10.09 -2.60 -3.83
CA CYS A 54 -9.55 -2.83 -5.16
C CYS A 54 -9.87 -4.23 -5.69
N GLY A 55 -10.44 -5.09 -4.86
CA GLY A 55 -10.78 -6.45 -5.28
C GLY A 55 -9.57 -7.35 -5.48
N VAL A 56 -8.53 -7.10 -4.73
CA VAL A 56 -7.28 -7.87 -4.85
C VAL A 56 -6.78 -8.23 -3.46
N THR A 57 -5.68 -8.93 -3.37
CA THR A 57 -5.09 -9.26 -2.07
C THR A 57 -4.13 -8.15 -1.64
N VAL A 58 -3.77 -8.16 -0.36
CA VAL A 58 -2.80 -7.19 0.14
C VAL A 58 -1.48 -7.37 -0.61
N GLU A 59 -1.09 -8.60 -0.89
CA GLU A 59 0.17 -8.85 -1.59
C GLU A 59 0.16 -8.35 -3.02
N ASP A 60 -1.01 -8.17 -3.61
CA ASP A 60 -1.08 -7.61 -4.95
C ASP A 60 -0.75 -6.11 -4.93
N ILE A 61 -0.97 -5.46 -3.79
CA ILE A 61 -0.71 -4.03 -3.67
C ILE A 61 0.63 -3.76 -3.02
N PHE A 62 0.93 -4.46 -1.93
CA PHE A 62 2.12 -4.17 -1.13
C PHE A 62 3.10 -5.32 -1.19
N THR A 63 4.36 -5.00 -1.36
CA THR A 63 5.42 -6.00 -1.42
C THR A 63 6.51 -5.62 -0.43
N TYR A 64 6.88 -6.54 0.43
CA TYR A 64 7.98 -6.32 1.36
C TYR A 64 9.21 -6.92 0.71
N GLN A 65 10.25 -6.12 0.55
CA GLN A 65 11.44 -6.62 -0.09
C GLN A 65 12.61 -6.13 0.70
N GLU A 66 13.32 -7.03 1.34
CA GLU A 66 14.45 -6.64 2.11
C GLU A 66 15.58 -6.29 1.23
N GLU A 67 16.43 -5.39 1.71
CA GLU A 67 17.54 -5.06 0.98
C GLU A 67 18.49 -6.13 1.06
N GLU A 68 19.26 -6.32 0.06
CA GLU A 68 20.17 -7.30 0.06
C GLU A 68 21.19 -7.14 0.98
N ASP A 69 21.23 -7.59 1.99
CA ASP A 69 22.15 -7.36 2.91
C ASP A 69 22.58 -8.54 3.45
N HIS A 70 22.82 -9.38 2.92
CA HIS A 70 23.20 -10.56 3.32
C HIS A 70 23.69 -10.82 4.53
N GLY A 71 23.84 -10.20 5.10
CA GLY A 71 24.28 -10.54 6.27
C GLY A 71 23.46 -11.28 7.11
N HIS A 72 22.85 -11.27 7.31
CA HIS A 72 22.12 -11.71 8.12
C HIS A 72 21.25 -12.51 8.16
N GLN A 73 20.99 -12.77 8.25
CA GLN A 73 20.26 -13.44 8.30
C GLN A 73 19.72 -14.10 8.97
N ASP A 74 19.66 -14.21 9.49
CA ASP A 74 19.20 -14.73 9.99
C ASP A 74 18.49 -14.96 10.66
N GLU A 75 18.26 -14.78 11.06
CA GLU A 75 17.63 -14.90 11.63
C GLU A 75 16.87 -15.34 11.92
N LYS A 76 16.55 -15.59 12.16
CA LYS A 76 15.81 -15.96 12.36
C LYS A 76 15.43 -16.27 12.51
#